data_a65ba16820270be193cf3f85168fec99
#
_entry.id   a65ba16820270be193cf3f85168fec99
#
_cell.length_a   1.000
_cell.length_b   1.000
_cell.length_c   1.000
_cell.angle_alpha   90.00
_cell.angle_beta   90.00
_cell.angle_gamma   90.00
#
_symmetry.space_group_name_H-M   'P 1'
#
loop_
_entity.id
_entity.type
_entity.pdbx_description
1 polymer ?
#
loop_
_entity_poly.entity_id
_entity_poly.type
_entity_poly.pdbx_seq_one_letter_code
_entity_poly.pdbx_strand_id
1 'polypeptide(L)'
;MTRYADHSRRFEEVAARRRTTPGGEVIPFQGPLRELEQEPTMREVEVLQLISEGLVNREIGQRLFLSEETVKSHVRHLLAKLQSRSRAHAVAVGFRRGIIG
;
A
#
# COMPACT_ATOMS: atom_id res chain seq x y z
N MET A 1 2.03 -1.53 -16.17
CA MET A 1 1.54 -2.22 -15.17
C MET A 1 2.17 -3.49 -14.84
N THR A 2 3.12 -3.89 -15.56
CA THR A 2 3.84 -5.09 -15.24
C THR A 2 4.43 -5.06 -13.86
N ARG A 3 4.95 -3.92 -13.45
CA ARG A 3 5.53 -3.84 -12.14
C ARG A 3 4.54 -4.12 -11.05
N TYR A 4 3.34 -3.60 -11.18
CA TYR A 4 2.35 -3.81 -10.16
C TYR A 4 1.90 -5.27 -10.15
N ALA A 5 1.81 -5.87 -11.32
CA ALA A 5 1.44 -7.27 -11.39
C ALA A 5 2.50 -8.14 -10.72
N ASP A 6 3.77 -7.81 -10.93
CA ASP A 6 4.85 -8.57 -10.30
C ASP A 6 4.79 -8.41 -8.79
N HIS A 7 4.47 -7.20 -8.33
CA HIS A 7 4.38 -6.97 -6.92
C HIS A 7 3.24 -7.81 -6.31
N SER A 8 2.11 -7.88 -6.95
CA SER A 8 1.01 -8.66 -6.44
C SER A 8 1.37 -10.11 -6.32
N ARG A 9 2.04 -10.65 -7.30
CA ARG A 9 2.43 -12.03 -7.26
C ARG A 9 3.38 -12.30 -6.11
N ARG A 10 4.34 -11.41 -5.91
CA ARG A 10 5.28 -11.58 -4.85
C ARG A 10 4.62 -11.49 -3.48
N PHE A 11 3.65 -10.59 -3.36
CA PHE A 11 2.95 -10.42 -2.13
C PHE A 11 2.19 -11.71 -1.78
N GLU A 12 1.55 -12.30 -2.76
CA GLU A 12 0.81 -13.53 -2.54
C GLU A 12 1.72 -14.67 -2.13
N GLU A 13 2.91 -14.72 -2.69
CA GLU A 13 3.85 -15.77 -2.31
C GLU A 13 4.25 -15.64 -0.87
N VAL A 14 4.50 -14.44 -0.42
CA VAL A 14 4.89 -14.22 0.96
C VAL A 14 3.75 -14.60 1.89
N ALA A 15 2.54 -14.20 1.56
CA ALA A 15 1.39 -14.50 2.39
C ALA A 15 1.17 -16.01 2.45
N ALA A 16 1.34 -16.68 1.35
CA ALA A 16 1.16 -18.12 1.33
C ALA A 16 2.18 -18.81 2.21
N ARG A 17 3.41 -18.36 2.17
CA ARG A 17 4.43 -18.96 2.99
C ARG A 17 4.12 -18.80 4.47
N ARG A 18 3.62 -17.64 4.84
CA ARG A 18 3.27 -17.42 6.23
C ARG A 18 2.15 -18.34 6.65
N ARG A 19 1.20 -18.57 5.77
CA ARG A 19 0.10 -19.43 6.11
C ARG A 19 0.51 -20.85 6.31
N THR A 20 1.57 -21.28 5.69
CA THR A 20 2.00 -22.66 5.81
C THR A 20 3.04 -22.85 6.88
N THR A 21 3.32 -21.83 7.66
CA THR A 21 4.28 -21.97 8.70
C THR A 21 3.83 -23.04 9.67
N PRO A 22 4.71 -23.85 10.06
CA PRO A 22 4.34 -24.91 11.00
C PRO A 22 3.91 -24.26 12.25
N GLY A 23 3.33 -24.87 13.04
CA GLY A 23 3.01 -24.28 14.21
C GLY A 23 1.81 -23.51 13.90
N GLY A 24 1.65 -23.41 12.88
CA GLY A 24 0.70 -22.84 12.36
C GLY A 24 -0.12 -22.04 12.99
N GLU A 25 -0.18 -22.26 13.84
CA GLU A 25 -0.93 -21.70 14.31
C GLU A 25 -0.94 -20.42 14.30
N VAL A 26 -0.43 -19.96 13.98
CA VAL A 26 -0.32 -18.77 13.74
C VAL A 26 -1.46 -18.10 13.77
N ILE A 27 -2.14 -18.57 13.63
CA ILE A 27 -3.18 -18.12 13.59
C ILE A 27 -3.80 -17.19 14.11
N PRO A 28 -3.85 -17.13 14.98
CA PRO A 28 -4.73 -16.39 15.61
C PRO A 28 -4.62 -15.01 15.33
N PHE A 29 -3.60 -14.64 15.12
CA PHE A 29 -3.44 -13.39 15.07
C PHE A 29 -3.92 -12.80 13.90
N GLN A 30 -4.90 -12.18 13.97
CA GLN A 30 -5.43 -11.69 12.89
C GLN A 30 -5.33 -10.29 12.73
N GLY A 31 -5.57 -9.53 13.52
CA GLY A 31 -5.58 -8.13 13.38
C GLY A 31 -4.41 -7.47 12.72
N PRO A 32 -3.41 -7.12 13.42
CA PRO A 32 -2.31 -6.39 12.82
C PRO A 32 -1.61 -7.14 11.71
N LEU A 33 -1.52 -8.43 11.88
CA LEU A 33 -0.84 -9.16 10.89
C LEU A 33 -1.55 -9.07 9.59
N ARG A 34 -2.85 -9.11 9.60
CA ARG A 34 -3.57 -8.98 8.39
C ARG A 34 -3.38 -7.65 7.77
N GLU A 35 -3.34 -6.60 8.56
CA GLU A 35 -3.11 -5.30 8.01
C GLU A 35 -1.75 -5.19 7.37
N LEU A 36 -0.76 -5.79 7.98
CA LEU A 36 0.56 -5.71 7.42
C LEU A 36 0.68 -6.43 6.09
N GLU A 37 -0.20 -7.40 5.86
CA GLU A 37 -0.13 -8.13 4.63
C GLU A 37 -1.05 -7.62 3.55
N GLN A 38 -1.85 -6.61 3.84
CA GLN A 38 -2.76 -6.12 2.84
C GLN A 38 -2.04 -5.32 1.78
N GLU A 39 -2.44 -5.52 0.56
CA GLU A 39 -1.93 -4.71 -0.51
C GLU A 39 -2.72 -3.42 -0.58
N PRO A 40 -2.13 -2.35 -1.01
CA PRO A 40 -2.88 -1.13 -1.26
C PRO A 40 -3.96 -1.37 -2.30
N THR A 41 -5.07 -0.69 -2.15
CA THR A 41 -6.13 -0.77 -3.15
C THR A 41 -5.69 -0.01 -4.40
N MET A 42 -6.41 -0.20 -5.49
CA MET A 42 -6.10 0.52 -6.71
C MET A 42 -6.14 2.02 -6.49
N ARG A 43 -7.12 2.50 -5.74
CA ARG A 43 -7.19 3.93 -5.47
C ARG A 43 -6.01 4.42 -4.65
N GLU A 44 -5.58 3.60 -3.70
CA GLU A 44 -4.42 3.97 -2.91
C GLU A 44 -3.16 3.98 -3.76
N VAL A 45 -3.05 3.07 -4.71
CA VAL A 45 -1.92 3.07 -5.62
C VAL A 45 -1.94 4.35 -6.47
N GLU A 46 -3.11 4.76 -6.94
CA GLU A 46 -3.22 6.00 -7.69
C GLU A 46 -2.77 7.19 -6.85
N VAL A 47 -3.19 7.22 -5.60
CA VAL A 47 -2.78 8.30 -4.72
C VAL A 47 -1.27 8.29 -4.53
N LEU A 48 -0.69 7.12 -4.32
CA LEU A 48 0.75 7.02 -4.12
C LEU A 48 1.51 7.47 -5.37
N GLN A 49 1.01 7.10 -6.54
CA GLN A 49 1.64 7.53 -7.78
C GLN A 49 1.63 9.05 -7.90
N LEU A 50 0.51 9.67 -7.55
CA LEU A 50 0.42 11.13 -7.64
C LEU A 50 1.31 11.81 -6.61
N ILE A 51 1.44 11.21 -5.42
CA ILE A 51 2.37 11.74 -4.44
C ILE A 51 3.79 11.68 -5.00
N SER A 52 4.14 10.60 -5.67
CA SER A 52 5.48 10.47 -6.21
C SER A 52 5.76 11.49 -7.30
N GLU A 53 4.70 12.03 -7.90
CA GLU A 53 4.83 13.05 -8.92
C GLU A 53 4.82 14.45 -8.34
N GLY A 54 4.74 14.56 -7.03
CA GLY A 54 4.86 15.85 -6.38
C GLY A 54 3.56 16.55 -6.03
N LEU A 55 2.42 15.91 -6.26
CA LEU A 55 1.16 16.56 -5.96
C LEU A 55 0.89 16.60 -4.47
N VAL A 56 0.29 17.70 -4.01
CA VAL A 56 -0.16 17.77 -2.63
C VAL A 56 -1.60 17.27 -2.57
N ASN A 57 -2.10 17.03 -1.36
CA ASN A 57 -3.40 16.41 -1.20
C ASN A 57 -4.53 17.12 -1.93
N ARG A 58 -4.52 18.45 -1.93
CA ARG A 58 -5.55 19.18 -2.63
C ARG A 58 -5.53 18.89 -4.12
N GLU A 59 -4.33 18.85 -4.69
CA GLU A 59 -4.19 18.59 -6.12
C GLU A 59 -4.58 17.16 -6.45
N ILE A 60 -4.25 16.23 -5.57
CA ILE A 60 -4.66 14.84 -5.77
C ILE A 60 -6.17 14.76 -5.77
N GLY A 61 -6.81 15.45 -4.83
CA GLY A 61 -8.25 15.46 -4.78
C GLY A 61 -8.87 15.99 -6.05
N GLN A 62 -8.29 17.06 -6.59
CA GLN A 62 -8.79 17.62 -7.84
C GLN A 62 -8.63 16.62 -8.98
N ARG A 63 -7.50 15.94 -9.02
CA ARG A 63 -7.24 15.01 -10.09
C ARG A 63 -8.15 13.79 -10.03
N LEU A 64 -8.47 13.33 -8.84
CA LEU A 64 -9.26 12.13 -8.66
C LEU A 64 -10.72 12.40 -8.33
N PHE A 65 -11.10 13.66 -8.30
CA PHE A 65 -12.47 14.06 -7.96
C PHE A 65 -12.85 13.60 -6.55
N LEU A 66 -11.93 13.82 -5.62
CA LEU A 66 -12.14 13.49 -4.22
C LEU A 66 -11.92 14.73 -3.37
N SER A 67 -12.52 14.76 -2.19
CA SER A 67 -12.26 15.85 -1.28
C SER A 67 -10.87 15.68 -0.70
N GLU A 68 -10.30 16.78 -0.24
CA GLU A 68 -8.98 16.71 0.37
C GLU A 68 -9.00 15.82 1.61
N GLU A 69 -10.10 15.82 2.36
CA GLU A 69 -10.23 14.97 3.53
C GLU A 69 -10.20 13.50 3.14
N THR A 70 -10.86 13.15 2.05
CA THR A 70 -10.84 11.78 1.59
C THR A 70 -9.43 11.38 1.18
N VAL A 71 -8.70 12.29 0.52
CA VAL A 71 -7.33 12.00 0.14
C VAL A 71 -6.48 11.76 1.39
N LYS A 72 -6.67 12.58 2.42
CA LYS A 72 -5.94 12.39 3.66
C LYS A 72 -6.19 11.01 4.26
N SER A 73 -7.43 10.56 4.20
CA SER A 73 -7.75 9.23 4.70
C SER A 73 -7.06 8.15 3.88
N HIS A 74 -7.08 8.30 2.56
CA HIS A 74 -6.38 7.33 1.72
C HIS A 74 -4.89 7.30 2.03
N VAL A 75 -4.29 8.47 2.26
CA VAL A 75 -2.87 8.53 2.57
C VAL A 75 -2.59 7.82 3.89
N ARG A 76 -3.44 8.08 4.88
CA ARG A 76 -3.25 7.46 6.19
C ARG A 76 -3.29 5.93 6.09
N HIS A 77 -4.27 5.41 5.38
CA HIS A 77 -4.39 3.97 5.22
C HIS A 77 -3.23 3.40 4.41
N LEU A 78 -2.81 4.13 3.40
CA LEU A 78 -1.70 3.71 2.58
C LEU A 78 -0.42 3.62 3.39
N LEU A 79 -0.14 4.63 4.20
CA LEU A 79 1.06 4.61 5.03
C LEU A 79 1.04 3.42 5.98
N ALA A 80 -0.11 3.12 6.54
CA ALA A 80 -0.22 1.99 7.44
C ALA A 80 0.05 0.68 6.70
N LYS A 81 -0.51 0.53 5.51
CA LYS A 81 -0.32 -0.70 4.76
C LYS A 81 1.12 -0.89 4.32
N LEU A 82 1.82 0.19 4.03
CA LEU A 82 3.21 0.10 3.62
C LEU A 82 4.16 0.20 4.80
N GLN A 83 3.61 0.33 6.01
CA GLN A 83 4.42 0.47 7.21
C GLN A 83 5.41 1.61 7.06
N SER A 84 4.93 2.72 6.54
CA SER A 84 5.77 3.86 6.27
C SER A 84 5.50 4.97 7.26
N ARG A 85 6.54 5.74 7.57
CA ARG A 85 6.40 6.81 8.53
C ARG A 85 6.03 8.14 7.91
N SER A 86 6.23 8.30 6.65
CA SER A 86 5.96 9.56 5.97
C SER A 86 5.62 9.32 4.52
N ARG A 87 5.14 10.37 3.86
CA ARG A 87 4.82 10.28 2.46
C ARG A 87 6.07 9.91 1.65
N ALA A 88 7.18 10.53 1.97
CA ALA A 88 8.42 10.26 1.23
C ALA A 88 8.84 8.80 1.44
N HIS A 89 8.71 8.31 2.65
CA HIS A 89 9.05 6.93 2.91
C HIS A 89 8.13 6.00 2.14
N ALA A 90 6.84 6.34 2.08
CA ALA A 90 5.87 5.54 1.34
C ALA A 90 6.23 5.46 -0.14
N VAL A 91 6.68 6.57 -0.71
CA VAL A 91 7.09 6.58 -2.10
C VAL A 91 8.30 5.66 -2.30
N ALA A 92 9.26 5.72 -1.39
CA ALA A 92 10.44 4.88 -1.50
C ALA A 92 10.07 3.40 -1.41
N VAL A 93 9.16 3.07 -0.49
CA VAL A 93 8.70 1.70 -0.34
C VAL A 93 7.95 1.28 -1.60
N GLY A 94 7.13 2.17 -2.14
CA GLY A 94 6.38 1.87 -3.35
C GLY A 94 7.28 1.55 -4.53
N PHE A 95 8.35 2.32 -4.68
CA PHE A 95 9.30 2.03 -5.75
C PHE A 95 10.02 0.72 -5.50
N ARG A 96 10.47 0.49 -4.28
CA ARG A 96 11.20 -0.73 -3.99
C ARG A 96 10.36 -1.98 -4.20
N ARG A 97 9.07 -1.89 -3.90
CA ARG A 97 8.20 -3.03 -4.07
C ARG A 97 7.63 -3.13 -5.48
N GLY A 98 7.89 -2.18 -6.32
CA GLY A 98 7.36 -2.20 -7.67
C GLY A 98 5.89 -1.83 -7.76
N ILE A 99 5.36 -1.17 -6.73
CA ILE A 99 3.97 -0.75 -6.74
C ILE A 99 3.79 0.43 -7.66
N ILE A 100 4.74 1.34 -7.67
CA ILE A 100 4.71 2.50 -8.56
C ILE A 100 6.04 2.56 -9.29
N GLY A 101 6.05 3.37 -10.31
CA GLY A 101 7.29 3.49 -11.08
C GLY A 101 7.26 4.58 -12.10
#